data_b4ab1b82d2befb84049e699ea3064309
#
_entry.id   b4ab1b82d2befb84049e699ea3064309
#
_cell.length_a   1.000
_cell.length_b   1.000
_cell.length_c   1.000
_cell.angle_alpha   90.00
_cell.angle_beta   90.00
_cell.angle_gamma   90.00
#
_symmetry.space_group_name_H-M   'P 1'
#
loop_
_entity.id
_entity.type
_entity.pdbx_description
1 polymer ?
#
loop_
_entity_poly.entity_id
_entity_poly.type
_entity_poly.pdbx_seq_one_letter_code
_entity_poly.pdbx_strand_id
1 'polypeptide(L)'
;MINPNSLKLYQETYFLPNEDYSSWVDRMTIDRIKTDTLVLDPMGTDLEFLKRMKKYISNQWFHPATPIASNLGSNRGLPISCFVREVEDSKDGIFYSFNEAFYLGSEGTGIGTLWSDVRPVGSPIANGVKGSSSGIIPFIAISDRATLAVSQGGIRRAAEAVYLDISHPEIEEFINIRKPDREQNRSCPNIHHAVIITDEFMKAVESRSMFNLIDPKTKEVVKQIDAFKLFCSILDVRTRFQGEPYLFFKDNANKNKSKLYKDTNKEIRLSNLCTEINLHTDYDKSNVCCLGSINLEKFDEFTNEFEQLVKDSLRYLDHILDCFVIRVLGFENGKEEAFTRSLRGIKEDRPLGLGVMGFHSLLQKKSIAFEDLNASALNDII
;
A
#
# COMPACT_ATOMS: atom_id res chain seq x y z
N MET A 1 21.86 -17.19 16.33
CA MET A 1 22.75 -16.13 15.81
C MET A 1 22.26 -15.71 14.45
N ILE A 2 22.23 -14.40 14.18
CA ILE A 2 21.90 -13.88 12.85
C ILE A 2 23.00 -14.24 11.86
N ASN A 3 22.61 -14.63 10.64
CA ASN A 3 23.53 -14.81 9.52
C ASN A 3 24.30 -13.50 9.26
N PRO A 4 25.62 -13.53 9.00
CA PRO A 4 26.43 -12.32 8.74
C PRO A 4 25.89 -11.42 7.61
N ASN A 5 25.33 -12.00 6.55
CA ASN A 5 24.73 -11.23 5.45
C ASN A 5 23.44 -10.50 5.90
N SER A 6 22.63 -11.16 6.74
CA SER A 6 21.45 -10.53 7.34
C SER A 6 21.87 -9.42 8.29
N LEU A 7 22.92 -9.62 9.11
CA LEU A 7 23.42 -8.60 10.03
C LEU A 7 23.86 -7.33 9.28
N LYS A 8 24.53 -7.48 8.14
CA LYS A 8 24.91 -6.34 7.28
C LYS A 8 23.67 -5.53 6.83
N LEU A 9 22.61 -6.22 6.37
CA LEU A 9 21.35 -5.56 6.00
C LEU A 9 20.75 -4.80 7.19
N TYR A 10 20.76 -5.39 8.38
CA TYR A 10 20.26 -4.72 9.59
C TYR A 10 21.05 -3.45 9.90
N GLN A 11 22.40 -3.51 9.81
CA GLN A 11 23.28 -2.37 10.04
C GLN A 11 23.04 -1.24 9.03
N GLU A 12 22.84 -1.59 7.77
CA GLU A 12 22.67 -0.61 6.68
C GLU A 12 21.25 0.01 6.67
N THR A 13 20.23 -0.71 7.16
CA THR A 13 18.84 -0.31 6.97
C THR A 13 18.08 -0.05 8.27
N TYR A 14 18.23 -0.92 9.28
CA TYR A 14 17.33 -0.93 10.44
C TYR A 14 17.95 -0.29 11.67
N PHE A 15 19.25 -0.47 11.89
CA PHE A 15 19.90 0.02 13.11
C PHE A 15 20.01 1.53 13.16
N LEU A 16 19.89 2.07 14.36
CA LEU A 16 20.31 3.44 14.68
C LEU A 16 21.84 3.48 14.84
N PRO A 17 22.48 4.67 14.78
CA PRO A 17 23.90 4.81 15.09
C PRO A 17 24.24 4.15 16.44
N ASN A 18 25.29 3.30 16.44
CA ASN A 18 25.76 2.54 17.61
C ASN A 18 24.78 1.46 18.14
N GLU A 19 23.76 1.10 17.39
CA GLU A 19 22.83 0.04 17.74
C GLU A 19 23.37 -1.31 17.28
N ASP A 20 23.20 -2.35 18.10
CA ASP A 20 23.39 -3.75 17.75
C ASP A 20 22.04 -4.46 17.66
N TYR A 21 22.05 -5.74 17.34
CA TYR A 21 20.81 -6.51 17.21
C TYR A 21 20.00 -6.58 18.51
N SER A 22 20.67 -6.70 19.67
CA SER A 22 19.98 -6.77 20.96
C SER A 22 19.29 -5.46 21.31
N SER A 23 20.00 -4.36 21.16
CA SER A 23 19.45 -3.01 21.39
C SER A 23 18.36 -2.64 20.37
N TRP A 24 18.51 -3.11 19.11
CA TRP A 24 17.45 -2.99 18.13
C TRP A 24 16.18 -3.76 18.54
N VAL A 25 16.31 -5.02 19.00
CA VAL A 25 15.17 -5.79 19.52
C VAL A 25 14.52 -5.09 20.71
N ASP A 26 15.32 -4.54 21.61
CA ASP A 26 14.81 -3.77 22.76
C ASP A 26 14.01 -2.54 22.30
N ARG A 27 14.51 -1.80 21.32
CA ARG A 27 13.79 -0.66 20.71
C ARG A 27 12.47 -1.09 20.06
N MET A 28 12.44 -2.26 19.39
CA MET A 28 11.22 -2.79 18.77
C MET A 28 10.16 -3.22 19.79
N THR A 29 10.53 -3.53 21.01
CA THR A 29 9.63 -4.06 22.04
C THR A 29 9.32 -3.07 23.16
N ILE A 30 10.02 -1.92 23.22
CA ILE A 30 9.83 -0.87 24.24
C ILE A 30 9.77 0.47 23.52
N ASP A 31 8.74 0.65 22.67
CA ASP A 31 8.53 1.96 22.04
C ASP A 31 7.91 2.95 23.02
N ARG A 32 8.72 3.89 23.45
CA ARG A 32 8.29 5.03 24.25
C ARG A 32 8.39 6.28 23.43
N ILE A 33 7.25 6.80 23.03
CA ILE A 33 7.19 8.10 22.35
C ILE A 33 7.34 9.20 23.41
N LYS A 34 8.43 9.96 23.30
CA LYS A 34 8.62 11.15 24.10
C LYS A 34 7.97 12.33 23.39
N THR A 35 6.95 12.91 24.01
CA THR A 35 6.53 14.28 23.75
C THR A 35 7.17 15.18 24.81
N ASP A 36 7.30 16.49 24.59
CA ASP A 36 8.05 17.42 25.44
C ASP A 36 7.71 17.37 26.95
N THR A 37 6.56 16.79 27.31
CA THR A 37 6.08 16.69 28.71
C THR A 37 5.55 15.31 29.10
N LEU A 38 5.31 14.38 28.17
CA LEU A 38 4.68 13.08 28.42
C LEU A 38 5.46 11.97 27.72
N VAL A 39 5.71 10.89 28.46
CA VAL A 39 6.16 9.61 27.86
C VAL A 39 4.91 8.79 27.63
N LEU A 40 4.59 8.55 26.35
CA LEU A 40 3.49 7.67 25.95
C LEU A 40 4.07 6.29 25.68
N ASP A 41 3.45 5.27 26.25
CA ASP A 41 3.81 3.85 26.07
C ASP A 41 2.65 3.11 25.41
N PRO A 42 2.56 3.12 24.07
CA PRO A 42 1.49 2.43 23.35
C PRO A 42 1.51 0.91 23.52
N MET A 43 2.70 0.33 23.80
CA MET A 43 2.83 -1.11 24.06
C MET A 43 2.27 -1.49 25.45
N GLY A 44 2.05 -0.49 26.33
CA GLY A 44 1.52 -0.68 27.66
C GLY A 44 2.51 -1.32 28.65
N THR A 45 2.00 -1.66 29.82
CA THR A 45 2.79 -2.21 30.93
C THR A 45 2.72 -3.73 31.05
N ASP A 46 2.17 -4.45 30.03
CA ASP A 46 2.12 -5.93 30.04
C ASP A 46 3.50 -6.52 29.77
N LEU A 47 4.26 -6.67 30.85
CA LEU A 47 5.64 -7.17 30.80
C LEU A 47 5.73 -8.59 30.20
N GLU A 48 4.73 -9.43 30.37
CA GLU A 48 4.75 -10.77 29.81
C GLU A 48 4.56 -10.75 28.29
N PHE A 49 3.70 -9.90 27.78
CA PHE A 49 3.57 -9.65 26.34
C PHE A 49 4.88 -9.13 25.75
N LEU A 50 5.48 -8.12 26.38
CA LEU A 50 6.75 -7.56 25.91
C LEU A 50 7.89 -8.58 25.92
N LYS A 51 7.99 -9.44 26.94
CA LYS A 51 8.95 -10.53 26.98
C LYS A 51 8.75 -11.56 25.86
N ARG A 52 7.48 -11.91 25.57
CA ARG A 52 7.19 -12.84 24.47
C ARG A 52 7.55 -12.20 23.12
N MET A 53 7.16 -10.95 22.86
CA MET A 53 7.53 -10.23 21.62
C MET A 53 9.05 -10.13 21.46
N LYS A 54 9.78 -9.79 22.54
CA LYS A 54 11.25 -9.81 22.53
C LYS A 54 11.81 -11.17 22.13
N LYS A 55 11.26 -12.26 22.70
CA LYS A 55 11.62 -13.64 22.33
C LYS A 55 11.37 -13.90 20.84
N TYR A 56 10.18 -13.55 20.33
CA TYR A 56 9.78 -13.83 18.94
C TYR A 56 10.66 -13.09 17.94
N ILE A 57 10.93 -11.82 18.17
CA ILE A 57 11.79 -11.02 17.30
C ILE A 57 13.26 -11.49 17.40
N SER A 58 13.76 -11.74 18.62
CA SER A 58 15.14 -12.22 18.83
C SER A 58 15.42 -13.55 18.14
N ASN A 59 14.44 -14.46 18.14
CA ASN A 59 14.55 -15.78 17.50
C ASN A 59 14.19 -15.74 16.00
N GLN A 60 13.84 -14.56 15.46
CA GLN A 60 13.40 -14.39 14.07
C GLN A 60 12.14 -15.22 13.73
N TRP A 61 11.27 -15.47 14.71
CA TRP A 61 9.97 -16.09 14.51
C TRP A 61 8.95 -15.13 13.92
N PHE A 62 9.03 -13.85 14.33
CA PHE A 62 8.25 -12.74 13.79
C PHE A 62 9.17 -11.64 13.29
N HIS A 63 8.86 -11.09 12.13
CA HIS A 63 9.57 -9.97 11.54
C HIS A 63 8.59 -8.83 11.20
N PRO A 64 8.74 -7.64 11.79
CA PRO A 64 7.95 -6.47 11.40
C PRO A 64 8.39 -5.95 10.03
N ALA A 65 7.49 -5.29 9.31
CA ALA A 65 7.80 -4.65 8.04
C ALA A 65 8.91 -3.59 8.19
N THR A 66 9.64 -3.33 7.10
CA THR A 66 10.77 -2.39 7.07
C THR A 66 10.51 -1.04 7.77
N PRO A 67 9.35 -0.36 7.58
CA PRO A 67 9.11 0.90 8.26
C PRO A 67 9.05 0.80 9.78
N ILE A 68 8.47 -0.28 10.29
CA ILE A 68 8.46 -0.58 11.71
C ILE A 68 9.89 -0.83 12.19
N ALA A 69 10.59 -1.76 11.52
CA ALA A 69 11.95 -2.17 11.87
C ALA A 69 12.95 -1.00 11.88
N SER A 70 12.78 -0.03 10.97
CA SER A 70 13.67 1.14 10.85
C SER A 70 13.28 2.29 11.77
N ASN A 71 11.98 2.58 11.93
CA ASN A 71 11.51 3.85 12.44
C ASN A 71 10.90 3.78 13.85
N LEU A 72 10.39 2.60 14.27
CA LEU A 72 9.79 2.45 15.60
C LEU A 72 10.82 2.79 16.68
N GLY A 73 10.41 3.54 17.73
CA GLY A 73 11.29 3.98 18.80
C GLY A 73 12.36 5.02 18.37
N SER A 74 12.21 5.64 17.19
CA SER A 74 13.15 6.64 16.67
C SER A 74 12.44 7.83 16.02
N ASN A 75 13.18 8.90 15.73
CA ASN A 75 12.64 10.07 15.00
C ASN A 75 12.90 10.01 13.48
N ARG A 76 13.19 8.81 12.92
CA ARG A 76 13.55 8.67 11.51
C ARG A 76 12.39 8.81 10.53
N GLY A 77 11.15 8.65 10.99
CA GLY A 77 9.95 8.68 10.16
C GLY A 77 8.79 7.90 10.79
N LEU A 78 7.76 7.66 10.00
CA LEU A 78 6.57 6.94 10.44
C LEU A 78 6.77 5.42 10.44
N PRO A 79 6.14 4.66 11.37
CA PRO A 79 6.24 3.20 11.40
C PRO A 79 5.36 2.51 10.35
N ILE A 80 4.54 3.26 9.61
CA ILE A 80 3.67 2.76 8.56
C ILE A 80 4.06 3.44 7.25
N SER A 81 4.09 2.67 6.16
CA SER A 81 4.58 3.16 4.88
C SER A 81 3.74 2.78 3.67
N CYS A 82 2.56 2.17 3.85
CA CYS A 82 1.67 1.85 2.74
C CYS A 82 0.31 2.52 2.95
N PHE A 83 -0.12 3.27 1.93
CA PHE A 83 -1.35 4.07 1.95
C PHE A 83 -2.15 3.81 0.70
N VAL A 84 -3.48 3.85 0.84
CA VAL A 84 -4.44 3.78 -0.27
C VAL A 84 -5.43 4.93 -0.12
N ARG A 85 -5.72 5.62 -1.23
CA ARG A 85 -6.54 6.84 -1.22
C ARG A 85 -7.22 7.09 -2.56
N GLU A 86 -8.23 7.96 -2.55
CA GLU A 86 -8.98 8.37 -3.73
C GLU A 86 -8.87 9.87 -3.98
N VAL A 87 -8.99 10.27 -5.24
CA VAL A 87 -9.00 11.68 -5.65
C VAL A 87 -10.44 12.09 -5.99
N GLU A 88 -10.94 13.11 -5.30
CA GLU A 88 -12.24 13.69 -5.60
C GLU A 88 -12.15 14.61 -6.83
N ASP A 89 -13.19 14.59 -7.69
CA ASP A 89 -13.30 15.44 -8.88
C ASP A 89 -13.64 16.90 -8.54
N SER A 90 -12.74 17.54 -7.79
CA SER A 90 -12.79 18.95 -7.44
C SER A 90 -11.39 19.54 -7.43
N LYS A 91 -11.25 20.87 -7.55
CA LYS A 91 -9.94 21.53 -7.42
C LYS A 91 -9.34 21.28 -6.04
N ASP A 92 -10.18 21.39 -5.00
CA ASP A 92 -9.75 21.21 -3.62
C ASP A 92 -9.36 19.76 -3.35
N GLY A 93 -10.13 18.78 -3.86
CA GLY A 93 -9.83 17.35 -3.74
C GLY A 93 -8.52 16.95 -4.45
N ILE A 94 -8.30 17.46 -5.66
CA ILE A 94 -7.05 17.24 -6.39
C ILE A 94 -5.87 17.88 -5.65
N PHE A 95 -6.03 19.12 -5.17
CA PHE A 95 -4.96 19.82 -4.45
C PHE A 95 -4.65 19.16 -3.10
N TYR A 96 -5.69 18.76 -2.36
CA TYR A 96 -5.53 17.99 -1.13
C TYR A 96 -4.77 16.67 -1.38
N SER A 97 -5.09 15.99 -2.48
CA SER A 97 -4.38 14.78 -2.90
C SER A 97 -2.88 15.03 -3.11
N PHE A 98 -2.47 16.13 -3.72
CA PHE A 98 -1.08 16.50 -3.86
C PHE A 98 -0.41 16.78 -2.51
N ASN A 99 -1.08 17.52 -1.62
CA ASN A 99 -0.59 17.81 -0.29
C ASN A 99 -0.35 16.52 0.52
N GLU A 100 -1.33 15.63 0.54
CA GLU A 100 -1.22 14.31 1.18
C GLU A 100 -0.06 13.50 0.60
N ALA A 101 0.06 13.39 -0.75
CA ALA A 101 1.15 12.68 -1.41
C ALA A 101 2.53 13.24 -1.05
N PHE A 102 2.64 14.58 -0.99
CA PHE A 102 3.91 15.25 -0.67
C PHE A 102 4.38 14.91 0.74
N TYR A 103 3.50 15.03 1.74
CA TYR A 103 3.86 14.72 3.12
C TYR A 103 4.07 13.22 3.35
N LEU A 104 3.21 12.36 2.82
CA LEU A 104 3.41 10.91 2.86
C LEU A 104 4.73 10.51 2.19
N GLY A 105 5.00 11.07 1.01
CA GLY A 105 6.23 10.82 0.28
C GLY A 105 7.48 11.25 1.05
N SER A 106 7.43 12.39 1.75
CA SER A 106 8.56 12.87 2.57
C SER A 106 8.90 11.92 3.73
N GLU A 107 7.96 11.10 4.18
CA GLU A 107 8.16 10.05 5.18
C GLU A 107 8.62 8.70 4.56
N GLY A 108 8.91 8.66 3.26
CA GLY A 108 9.39 7.45 2.57
C GLY A 108 8.31 6.39 2.37
N THR A 109 7.07 6.79 2.11
CA THR A 109 5.92 5.88 2.00
C THR A 109 5.63 5.45 0.57
N GLY A 110 4.93 4.32 0.42
CA GLY A 110 4.32 3.85 -0.80
C GLY A 110 2.82 4.18 -0.84
N ILE A 111 2.33 4.73 -1.95
CA ILE A 111 0.97 5.24 -2.06
C ILE A 111 0.27 4.60 -3.26
N GLY A 112 -0.96 4.11 -3.07
CA GLY A 112 -1.88 3.78 -4.14
C GLY A 112 -2.94 4.88 -4.25
N THR A 113 -3.13 5.47 -5.43
CA THR A 113 -4.04 6.61 -5.65
C THR A 113 -5.03 6.31 -6.78
N LEU A 114 -6.33 6.39 -6.50
CA LEU A 114 -7.39 6.22 -7.48
C LEU A 114 -7.72 7.54 -8.18
N TRP A 115 -7.65 7.54 -9.51
CA TRP A 115 -8.00 8.68 -10.36
C TRP A 115 -9.29 8.49 -11.16
N SER A 116 -9.97 7.36 -10.98
CA SER A 116 -11.10 6.95 -11.82
C SER A 116 -12.31 7.86 -11.76
N ASP A 117 -12.47 8.66 -10.70
CA ASP A 117 -13.63 9.53 -10.54
C ASP A 117 -13.41 10.94 -11.09
N VAL A 118 -12.17 11.29 -11.41
CA VAL A 118 -11.84 12.60 -11.97
C VAL A 118 -12.24 12.66 -13.45
N ARG A 119 -12.96 13.70 -13.81
CA ARG A 119 -13.50 13.91 -15.18
C ARG A 119 -12.39 13.87 -16.25
N PRO A 120 -12.70 13.30 -17.43
CA PRO A 120 -11.73 13.20 -18.53
C PRO A 120 -11.51 14.54 -19.25
N VAL A 121 -10.54 14.52 -20.17
CA VAL A 121 -10.29 15.64 -21.10
C VAL A 121 -11.55 16.02 -21.87
N GLY A 122 -11.77 17.31 -22.04
CA GLY A 122 -12.92 17.86 -22.76
C GLY A 122 -14.18 18.06 -21.92
N SER A 123 -14.28 17.47 -20.73
CA SER A 123 -15.44 17.67 -19.84
C SER A 123 -15.55 19.13 -19.37
N PRO A 124 -16.77 19.66 -19.16
CA PRO A 124 -16.98 21.01 -18.64
C PRO A 124 -16.34 21.24 -17.27
N ILE A 125 -15.68 22.40 -17.07
CA ILE A 125 -14.97 22.69 -15.81
C ILE A 125 -15.78 23.46 -14.79
N ALA A 126 -16.74 24.29 -15.22
CA ALA A 126 -17.62 25.03 -14.31
C ALA A 126 -18.90 25.48 -15.02
N ASN A 127 -19.96 25.73 -14.25
CA ASN A 127 -21.22 26.25 -14.76
C ASN A 127 -21.01 27.65 -15.36
N GLY A 128 -21.27 27.80 -16.67
CA GLY A 128 -21.21 29.08 -17.38
C GLY A 128 -19.82 29.60 -17.74
N VAL A 129 -18.73 28.90 -17.36
CA VAL A 129 -17.38 29.28 -17.78
C VAL A 129 -17.03 28.57 -19.09
N LYS A 130 -16.56 29.31 -20.09
CA LYS A 130 -16.00 28.72 -21.30
C LYS A 130 -14.66 28.04 -20.98
N GLY A 131 -14.60 26.76 -21.20
CA GLY A 131 -13.38 25.96 -20.99
C GLY A 131 -13.72 24.49 -20.74
N SER A 132 -12.73 23.64 -20.94
CA SER A 132 -12.83 22.22 -20.74
C SER A 132 -11.66 21.69 -19.92
N SER A 133 -11.86 20.52 -19.26
CA SER A 133 -10.82 19.79 -18.54
C SER A 133 -9.69 19.41 -19.46
N SER A 134 -8.44 19.51 -18.97
CA SER A 134 -7.25 18.94 -19.62
C SER A 134 -7.10 17.44 -19.36
N GLY A 135 -8.02 16.85 -18.61
CA GLY A 135 -8.01 15.44 -18.23
C GLY A 135 -7.17 15.14 -16.99
N ILE A 136 -7.00 13.85 -16.69
CA ILE A 136 -6.28 13.38 -15.48
C ILE A 136 -4.76 13.39 -15.66
N ILE A 137 -4.26 13.16 -16.87
CA ILE A 137 -2.82 12.93 -17.09
C ILE A 137 -1.94 14.11 -16.65
N PRO A 138 -2.28 15.39 -16.93
CA PRO A 138 -1.48 16.52 -16.45
C PRO A 138 -1.40 16.62 -14.93
N PHE A 139 -2.46 16.24 -14.21
CA PHE A 139 -2.45 16.19 -12.74
C PHE A 139 -1.59 15.03 -12.22
N ILE A 140 -1.67 13.85 -12.85
CA ILE A 140 -0.78 12.72 -12.54
C ILE A 140 0.69 13.12 -12.77
N ALA A 141 0.99 13.90 -13.80
CA ALA A 141 2.35 14.40 -14.05
C ALA A 141 2.87 15.34 -12.94
N ILE A 142 1.99 16.11 -12.29
CA ILE A 142 2.35 16.89 -11.10
C ILE A 142 2.71 15.95 -9.94
N SER A 143 1.90 14.92 -9.68
CA SER A 143 2.17 13.92 -8.65
C SER A 143 3.50 13.18 -8.90
N ASP A 144 3.78 12.82 -10.16
CA ASP A 144 5.05 12.21 -10.57
C ASP A 144 6.27 13.05 -10.19
N ARG A 145 6.22 14.36 -10.44
CA ARG A 145 7.30 15.28 -10.09
C ARG A 145 7.38 15.55 -8.60
N ALA A 146 6.25 15.69 -7.91
CA ALA A 146 6.20 15.87 -6.47
C ALA A 146 6.80 14.68 -5.73
N THR A 147 6.41 13.45 -6.10
CA THR A 147 6.96 12.21 -5.51
C THR A 147 8.47 12.12 -5.72
N LEU A 148 8.96 12.46 -6.92
CA LEU A 148 10.40 12.48 -7.18
C LEU A 148 11.11 13.53 -6.33
N ALA A 149 10.54 14.74 -6.20
CA ALA A 149 11.15 15.85 -5.47
C ALA A 149 11.34 15.55 -3.98
N VAL A 150 10.40 14.85 -3.33
CA VAL A 150 10.50 14.50 -1.89
C VAL A 150 11.25 13.21 -1.63
N SER A 151 11.56 12.45 -2.65
CA SER A 151 12.28 11.16 -2.55
C SER A 151 13.78 11.31 -2.23
N GLN A 152 14.16 12.37 -1.50
CA GLN A 152 15.57 12.71 -1.27
C GLN A 152 16.16 11.94 -0.08
N GLY A 153 17.12 11.06 -0.37
CA GLY A 153 18.14 10.62 0.60
C GLY A 153 17.68 9.84 1.83
N GLY A 154 16.42 9.47 1.93
CA GLY A 154 15.92 8.66 3.02
C GLY A 154 16.31 7.18 2.88
N ILE A 155 16.16 6.42 3.95
CA ILE A 155 16.34 4.96 3.96
C ILE A 155 15.40 4.30 2.94
N ARG A 156 14.22 4.88 2.73
CA ARG A 156 13.21 4.44 1.78
C ARG A 156 12.76 5.59 0.88
N ARG A 157 12.76 5.35 -0.43
CA ARG A 157 12.27 6.34 -1.40
C ARG A 157 10.76 6.40 -1.41
N ALA A 158 10.20 7.59 -1.63
CA ALA A 158 8.79 7.75 -1.96
C ALA A 158 8.48 7.06 -3.28
N ALA A 159 7.33 6.40 -3.36
CA ALA A 159 6.82 5.82 -4.61
C ALA A 159 5.29 5.86 -4.61
N GLU A 160 4.70 6.11 -5.77
CA GLU A 160 3.26 6.14 -5.95
C GLU A 160 2.84 5.27 -7.13
N ALA A 161 1.74 4.53 -6.97
CA ALA A 161 1.03 3.86 -8.06
C ALA A 161 -0.34 4.50 -8.25
N VAL A 162 -0.61 4.97 -9.46
CA VAL A 162 -1.91 5.54 -9.84
C VAL A 162 -2.79 4.49 -10.47
N TYR A 163 -4.05 4.43 -10.06
CA TYR A 163 -5.04 3.44 -10.48
C TYR A 163 -6.10 4.10 -11.33
N LEU A 164 -6.46 3.47 -12.46
CA LEU A 164 -7.52 3.92 -13.33
C LEU A 164 -8.43 2.76 -13.77
N ASP A 165 -9.74 2.99 -13.69
CA ASP A 165 -10.74 2.03 -14.18
C ASP A 165 -10.62 1.86 -15.70
N ILE A 166 -10.75 0.62 -16.16
CA ILE A 166 -10.67 0.26 -17.59
C ILE A 166 -11.73 0.97 -18.43
N SER A 167 -12.83 1.39 -17.82
CA SER A 167 -13.93 2.12 -18.49
C SER A 167 -13.67 3.63 -18.61
N HIS A 168 -12.60 4.17 -18.02
CA HIS A 168 -12.33 5.60 -18.07
C HIS A 168 -11.96 6.08 -19.49
N PRO A 169 -12.47 7.22 -19.99
CA PRO A 169 -12.23 7.69 -21.35
C PRO A 169 -10.75 7.90 -21.72
N GLU A 170 -9.88 8.18 -20.75
CA GLU A 170 -8.45 8.39 -20.98
C GLU A 170 -7.61 7.11 -20.84
N ILE A 171 -8.23 5.92 -20.78
CA ILE A 171 -7.53 4.65 -20.53
C ILE A 171 -6.44 4.35 -21.57
N GLU A 172 -6.69 4.62 -22.87
CA GLU A 172 -5.71 4.37 -23.95
C GLU A 172 -4.46 5.23 -23.79
N GLU A 173 -4.60 6.44 -23.28
CA GLU A 173 -3.48 7.31 -22.97
C GLU A 173 -2.80 6.88 -21.67
N PHE A 174 -3.57 6.56 -20.65
CA PHE A 174 -3.10 6.20 -19.32
C PHE A 174 -2.16 4.97 -19.36
N ILE A 175 -2.48 3.92 -20.12
CA ILE A 175 -1.60 2.74 -20.24
C ILE A 175 -0.21 3.07 -20.79
N ASN A 176 -0.05 4.23 -21.42
CA ASN A 176 1.17 4.69 -22.06
C ASN A 176 1.89 5.82 -21.33
N ILE A 177 1.45 6.23 -20.13
CA ILE A 177 1.98 7.44 -19.44
C ILE A 177 3.48 7.39 -19.14
N ARG A 178 4.08 6.19 -19.05
CA ARG A 178 5.52 6.02 -18.79
C ARG A 178 6.39 6.01 -20.03
N LYS A 179 5.83 6.10 -21.22
CA LYS A 179 6.63 6.18 -22.46
C LYS A 179 7.44 7.48 -22.49
N PRO A 180 8.74 7.43 -22.79
CA PRO A 180 9.64 8.58 -22.70
C PRO A 180 9.45 9.62 -23.80
N ASP A 181 8.78 9.26 -24.91
CA ASP A 181 8.60 10.06 -26.13
C ASP A 181 7.34 10.94 -26.08
N ARG A 182 6.76 11.14 -24.91
CA ARG A 182 5.53 11.93 -24.74
C ARG A 182 5.83 13.39 -24.42
N GLU A 183 4.82 14.25 -24.62
CA GLU A 183 4.87 15.64 -24.17
C GLU A 183 5.15 15.73 -22.66
N GLN A 184 5.90 16.74 -22.23
CA GLN A 184 6.42 16.85 -20.87
C GLN A 184 5.34 16.82 -19.78
N ASN A 185 4.18 17.42 -20.05
CA ASN A 185 3.03 17.46 -19.13
C ASN A 185 2.11 16.22 -19.24
N ARG A 186 2.45 15.27 -20.10
CA ARG A 186 1.72 14.02 -20.33
C ARG A 186 2.59 12.77 -20.18
N SER A 187 3.79 12.93 -19.65
CA SER A 187 4.75 11.87 -19.37
C SER A 187 5.00 11.76 -17.87
N CYS A 188 4.86 10.55 -17.33
CA CYS A 188 5.00 10.24 -15.91
C CYS A 188 5.97 9.06 -15.72
N PRO A 189 7.30 9.26 -15.93
CA PRO A 189 8.27 8.16 -15.97
C PRO A 189 8.60 7.57 -14.60
N ASN A 190 8.35 8.31 -13.51
CA ASN A 190 8.74 7.90 -12.15
C ASN A 190 7.60 7.25 -11.37
N ILE A 191 6.34 7.52 -11.76
CA ILE A 191 5.17 6.98 -11.11
C ILE A 191 4.85 5.58 -11.66
N HIS A 192 4.41 4.67 -10.82
CA HIS A 192 3.85 3.40 -11.24
C HIS A 192 2.37 3.57 -11.61
N HIS A 193 1.83 2.67 -12.44
CA HIS A 193 0.42 2.76 -12.80
C HIS A 193 -0.23 1.38 -12.88
N ALA A 194 -1.54 1.35 -12.65
CA ALA A 194 -2.36 0.15 -12.58
C ALA A 194 -3.69 0.36 -13.31
N VAL A 195 -4.12 -0.65 -14.04
CA VAL A 195 -5.46 -0.70 -14.66
C VAL A 195 -6.37 -1.55 -13.80
N ILE A 196 -7.53 -1.00 -13.44
CA ILE A 196 -8.58 -1.71 -12.72
C ILE A 196 -9.44 -2.45 -13.75
N ILE A 197 -9.39 -3.77 -13.69
CA ILE A 197 -10.07 -4.70 -14.60
C ILE A 197 -11.37 -5.18 -13.95
N THR A 198 -12.46 -5.20 -14.74
CA THR A 198 -13.75 -5.76 -14.33
C THR A 198 -14.07 -7.06 -15.06
N ASP A 199 -14.94 -7.88 -14.47
CA ASP A 199 -15.45 -9.10 -15.11
C ASP A 199 -16.21 -8.78 -16.39
N GLU A 200 -16.91 -7.62 -16.44
CA GLU A 200 -17.61 -7.14 -17.65
C GLU A 200 -16.61 -6.91 -18.80
N PHE A 201 -15.51 -6.22 -18.52
CA PHE A 201 -14.45 -6.02 -19.53
C PHE A 201 -13.85 -7.35 -20.00
N MET A 202 -13.54 -8.27 -19.08
CA MET A 202 -12.98 -9.58 -19.46
C MET A 202 -13.95 -10.42 -20.32
N LYS A 203 -15.25 -10.37 -20.04
CA LYS A 203 -16.28 -10.98 -20.89
C LYS A 203 -16.32 -10.34 -22.29
N ALA A 204 -16.17 -9.03 -22.37
CA ALA A 204 -16.07 -8.33 -23.66
C ALA A 204 -14.80 -8.72 -24.43
N VAL A 205 -13.68 -8.92 -23.75
CA VAL A 205 -12.43 -9.43 -24.34
C VAL A 205 -12.63 -10.83 -24.91
N GLU A 206 -13.22 -11.74 -24.12
CA GLU A 206 -13.47 -13.12 -24.52
C GLU A 206 -14.41 -13.22 -25.73
N SER A 207 -15.50 -12.44 -25.71
CA SER A 207 -16.50 -12.39 -26.80
C SER A 207 -16.05 -11.51 -27.98
N ARG A 208 -14.89 -10.86 -27.92
CA ARG A 208 -14.37 -9.91 -28.91
C ARG A 208 -15.38 -8.81 -29.26
N SER A 209 -16.08 -8.30 -28.26
CA SER A 209 -17.09 -7.27 -28.42
C SER A 209 -16.54 -5.86 -28.16
N MET A 210 -17.35 -4.86 -28.48
CA MET A 210 -17.08 -3.47 -28.12
C MET A 210 -17.32 -3.27 -26.62
N PHE A 211 -16.53 -2.39 -26.01
CA PHE A 211 -16.61 -2.01 -24.60
C PHE A 211 -16.81 -0.50 -24.49
N ASN A 212 -17.64 -0.06 -23.55
CA ASN A 212 -17.97 1.34 -23.36
C ASN A 212 -16.95 2.05 -22.48
N LEU A 213 -16.42 3.17 -22.95
CA LEU A 213 -15.71 4.13 -22.11
C LEU A 213 -16.72 5.18 -21.60
N ILE A 214 -16.77 5.38 -20.29
CA ILE A 214 -17.85 6.10 -19.60
C ILE A 214 -17.27 7.29 -18.84
N ASP A 215 -17.83 8.47 -19.03
CA ASP A 215 -17.50 9.63 -18.21
C ASP A 215 -17.90 9.36 -16.76
N PRO A 216 -16.96 9.43 -15.80
CA PRO A 216 -17.23 9.06 -14.41
C PRO A 216 -18.24 9.97 -13.73
N LYS A 217 -18.41 11.22 -14.21
CA LYS A 217 -19.32 12.21 -13.63
C LYS A 217 -20.71 12.15 -14.25
N THR A 218 -20.82 12.19 -15.57
CA THR A 218 -22.12 12.20 -16.28
C THR A 218 -22.71 10.80 -16.43
N LYS A 219 -21.90 9.76 -16.30
CA LYS A 219 -22.24 8.36 -16.59
C LYS A 219 -22.62 8.10 -18.04
N GLU A 220 -22.33 9.02 -18.94
CA GLU A 220 -22.57 8.87 -20.37
C GLU A 220 -21.44 8.09 -21.04
N VAL A 221 -21.81 7.35 -22.09
CA VAL A 221 -20.84 6.67 -22.94
C VAL A 221 -20.16 7.70 -23.84
N VAL A 222 -18.87 7.94 -23.63
CA VAL A 222 -18.07 8.89 -24.42
C VAL A 222 -17.56 8.25 -25.71
N LYS A 223 -17.17 6.96 -25.64
CA LYS A 223 -16.56 6.25 -26.74
C LYS A 223 -16.79 4.73 -26.58
N GLN A 224 -16.84 4.02 -27.69
CA GLN A 224 -16.74 2.56 -27.69
C GLN A 224 -15.40 2.13 -28.26
N ILE A 225 -14.82 1.08 -27.68
CA ILE A 225 -13.51 0.54 -28.05
C ILE A 225 -13.58 -0.98 -28.19
N ASP A 226 -12.79 -1.55 -29.07
CA ASP A 226 -12.61 -2.98 -29.17
C ASP A 226 -11.89 -3.52 -27.92
N ALA A 227 -12.60 -4.27 -27.09
CA ALA A 227 -12.09 -4.77 -25.79
C ALA A 227 -10.84 -5.66 -25.97
N PHE A 228 -10.84 -6.52 -26.98
CA PHE A 228 -9.71 -7.42 -27.24
C PHE A 228 -8.46 -6.65 -27.66
N LYS A 229 -8.60 -5.63 -28.52
CA LYS A 229 -7.47 -4.77 -28.93
C LYS A 229 -6.92 -3.97 -27.75
N LEU A 230 -7.80 -3.42 -26.91
CA LEU A 230 -7.36 -2.69 -25.71
C LEU A 230 -6.57 -3.63 -24.76
N PHE A 231 -7.08 -4.85 -24.53
CA PHE A 231 -6.40 -5.82 -23.69
C PHE A 231 -5.03 -6.23 -24.25
N CYS A 232 -4.95 -6.49 -25.57
CA CYS A 232 -3.68 -6.75 -26.25
C CYS A 232 -2.69 -5.58 -26.13
N SER A 233 -3.19 -4.34 -26.21
CA SER A 233 -2.36 -3.13 -26.02
C SER A 233 -1.81 -3.04 -24.60
N ILE A 234 -2.61 -3.36 -23.59
CA ILE A 234 -2.14 -3.43 -22.20
C ILE A 234 -1.03 -4.48 -22.05
N LEU A 235 -1.22 -5.68 -22.59
CA LEU A 235 -0.22 -6.75 -22.51
C LEU A 235 1.07 -6.39 -23.26
N ASP A 236 0.98 -5.75 -24.44
CA ASP A 236 2.14 -5.26 -25.19
C ASP A 236 2.95 -4.23 -24.38
N VAL A 237 2.26 -3.27 -23.76
CA VAL A 237 2.92 -2.28 -22.91
C VAL A 237 3.59 -2.96 -21.70
N ARG A 238 2.91 -3.90 -21.05
CA ARG A 238 3.47 -4.65 -19.90
C ARG A 238 4.74 -5.42 -20.27
N THR A 239 4.79 -6.02 -21.44
CA THR A 239 5.99 -6.74 -21.92
C THR A 239 7.17 -5.80 -22.16
N ARG A 240 6.92 -4.58 -22.58
CA ARG A 240 7.97 -3.59 -22.92
C ARG A 240 8.45 -2.79 -21.71
N PHE A 241 7.59 -2.60 -20.70
CA PHE A 241 7.85 -1.71 -19.55
C PHE A 241 7.84 -2.47 -18.22
N GLN A 242 8.61 -3.54 -18.08
CA GLN A 242 8.91 -4.25 -16.83
C GLN A 242 7.67 -4.73 -16.06
N GLY A 243 6.59 -5.10 -16.77
CA GLY A 243 5.36 -5.62 -16.15
C GLY A 243 4.32 -4.55 -15.79
N GLU A 244 4.49 -3.29 -16.19
CA GLU A 244 3.50 -2.23 -16.00
C GLU A 244 2.72 -1.90 -17.28
N PRO A 245 1.43 -1.48 -17.16
CA PRO A 245 0.64 -1.26 -15.93
C PRO A 245 0.37 -2.55 -15.15
N TYR A 246 0.21 -2.42 -13.81
CA TYR A 246 -0.32 -3.52 -12.99
C TYR A 246 -1.76 -3.82 -13.39
N LEU A 247 -2.25 -5.03 -13.11
CA LEU A 247 -3.65 -5.42 -13.34
C LEU A 247 -4.30 -5.69 -11.98
N PHE A 248 -5.31 -4.90 -11.66
CA PHE A 248 -6.10 -5.08 -10.44
C PHE A 248 -7.50 -5.58 -10.80
N PHE A 249 -7.81 -6.83 -10.47
CA PHE A 249 -9.10 -7.46 -10.74
C PHE A 249 -10.10 -7.13 -9.64
N LYS A 250 -10.80 -6.01 -9.80
CA LYS A 250 -11.69 -5.41 -8.78
C LYS A 250 -12.78 -6.37 -8.32
N ASP A 251 -13.42 -7.09 -9.24
CA ASP A 251 -14.53 -7.98 -8.90
C ASP A 251 -14.04 -9.19 -8.08
N ASN A 252 -12.85 -9.72 -8.37
CA ASN A 252 -12.23 -10.76 -7.58
C ASN A 252 -11.87 -10.27 -6.16
N ALA A 253 -11.34 -9.05 -6.02
CA ALA A 253 -11.07 -8.45 -4.72
C ALA A 253 -12.36 -8.30 -3.89
N ASN A 254 -13.45 -7.83 -4.52
CA ASN A 254 -14.74 -7.65 -3.84
C ASN A 254 -15.45 -8.96 -3.52
N LYS A 255 -15.33 -10.00 -4.36
CA LYS A 255 -15.84 -11.33 -4.09
C LYS A 255 -15.21 -11.93 -2.82
N ASN A 256 -13.91 -11.69 -2.63
CA ASN A 256 -13.12 -12.27 -1.56
C ASN A 256 -12.85 -11.30 -0.38
N LYS A 257 -13.50 -10.12 -0.36
CA LYS A 257 -13.33 -9.14 0.72
C LYS A 257 -13.75 -9.69 2.08
N SER A 258 -13.23 -9.08 3.13
CA SER A 258 -13.52 -9.47 4.53
C SER A 258 -15.02 -9.50 4.83
N LYS A 259 -15.40 -10.30 5.84
CA LYS A 259 -16.79 -10.34 6.32
C LYS A 259 -17.29 -8.97 6.74
N LEU A 260 -16.46 -8.17 7.41
CA LEU A 260 -16.77 -6.80 7.80
C LEU A 260 -17.21 -5.95 6.60
N TYR A 261 -16.44 -6.01 5.49
CA TYR A 261 -16.76 -5.25 4.28
C TYR A 261 -17.98 -5.79 3.54
N LYS A 262 -18.26 -7.10 3.64
CA LYS A 262 -19.49 -7.68 3.11
C LYS A 262 -20.71 -7.19 3.90
N ASP A 263 -20.65 -7.26 5.23
CA ASP A 263 -21.76 -6.90 6.13
C ASP A 263 -22.04 -5.37 6.10
N THR A 264 -21.03 -4.54 5.85
CA THR A 264 -21.14 -3.08 5.78
C THR A 264 -21.25 -2.53 4.35
N ASN A 265 -21.35 -3.41 3.34
CA ASN A 265 -21.39 -3.06 1.91
C ASN A 265 -20.28 -2.11 1.45
N LYS A 266 -19.10 -2.23 2.03
CA LYS A 266 -17.91 -1.45 1.64
C LYS A 266 -17.26 -2.06 0.41
N GLU A 267 -16.96 -1.26 -0.60
CA GLU A 267 -16.32 -1.68 -1.85
C GLU A 267 -14.80 -1.44 -1.79
N ILE A 268 -14.04 -2.37 -2.34
CA ILE A 268 -12.60 -2.23 -2.60
C ILE A 268 -12.46 -1.74 -4.04
N ARG A 269 -11.89 -0.56 -4.24
CA ARG A 269 -11.80 0.11 -5.54
C ARG A 269 -10.40 0.15 -6.13
N LEU A 270 -9.38 0.05 -5.29
CA LEU A 270 -7.96 0.09 -5.67
C LEU A 270 -7.13 -0.76 -4.72
N SER A 271 -5.82 -0.76 -4.94
CA SER A 271 -4.84 -1.32 -4.03
C SER A 271 -3.70 -0.32 -3.75
N ASN A 272 -2.74 -0.71 -2.93
CA ASN A 272 -1.55 0.09 -2.63
C ASN A 272 -0.50 0.02 -3.77
N LEU A 273 0.69 0.58 -3.52
CA LEU A 273 1.81 0.60 -4.46
C LEU A 273 2.18 -0.79 -4.99
N CYS A 274 2.18 -1.82 -4.15
CA CYS A 274 2.60 -3.18 -4.50
C CYS A 274 1.43 -4.10 -4.90
N THR A 275 0.20 -3.60 -4.91
CA THR A 275 -1.03 -4.30 -5.36
C THR A 275 -1.44 -5.49 -4.46
N GLU A 276 -1.00 -5.52 -3.18
CA GLU A 276 -1.35 -6.60 -2.22
C GLU A 276 -2.41 -6.22 -1.19
N ILE A 277 -2.76 -4.93 -1.05
CA ILE A 277 -3.67 -4.44 -0.02
C ILE A 277 -5.06 -4.21 -0.59
N ASN A 278 -6.05 -4.90 -0.03
CA ASN A 278 -7.46 -4.80 -0.42
C ASN A 278 -8.27 -4.16 0.70
N LEU A 279 -8.21 -2.82 0.80
CA LEU A 279 -8.91 -2.03 1.80
C LEU A 279 -9.87 -1.04 1.15
N HIS A 280 -10.99 -0.78 1.83
CA HIS A 280 -11.95 0.24 1.42
C HIS A 280 -11.42 1.64 1.69
N THR A 281 -11.62 2.55 0.75
CA THR A 281 -11.32 3.97 0.85
C THR A 281 -12.50 4.79 0.37
N ASP A 282 -12.55 6.07 0.74
CA ASP A 282 -13.44 7.07 0.18
C ASP A 282 -12.74 8.45 0.17
N TYR A 283 -13.46 9.51 -0.24
CA TYR A 283 -12.86 10.84 -0.32
C TYR A 283 -12.45 11.44 1.03
N ASP A 284 -13.06 10.98 2.11
CA ASP A 284 -12.77 11.45 3.46
C ASP A 284 -11.86 10.49 4.24
N LYS A 285 -11.55 9.32 3.65
CA LYS A 285 -10.81 8.27 4.32
C LYS A 285 -9.77 7.62 3.42
N SER A 286 -8.51 7.79 3.79
CA SER A 286 -7.40 6.98 3.28
C SER A 286 -7.16 5.82 4.23
N ASN A 287 -6.83 4.64 3.69
CA ASN A 287 -6.46 3.52 4.55
C ASN A 287 -4.95 3.27 4.52
N VAL A 288 -4.47 2.59 5.56
CA VAL A 288 -3.05 2.30 5.77
C VAL A 288 -2.83 0.80 5.89
N CYS A 289 -1.59 0.35 5.77
CA CYS A 289 -1.24 -1.03 6.00
C CYS A 289 -0.13 -1.16 7.04
N CYS A 290 -0.44 -1.84 8.15
CA CYS A 290 0.50 -2.20 9.19
C CYS A 290 0.84 -3.68 9.05
N LEU A 291 2.10 -3.98 8.67
CA LEU A 291 2.51 -5.31 8.22
C LEU A 291 3.54 -5.97 9.10
N GLY A 292 3.40 -7.30 9.24
CA GLY A 292 4.40 -8.18 9.82
C GLY A 292 4.30 -9.59 9.23
N SER A 293 5.34 -10.40 9.41
CA SER A 293 5.37 -11.76 8.89
C SER A 293 5.91 -12.76 9.92
N ILE A 294 5.26 -13.91 10.03
CA ILE A 294 5.76 -15.06 10.79
C ILE A 294 6.69 -15.87 9.89
N ASN A 295 7.84 -16.24 10.42
CA ASN A 295 8.86 -16.98 9.68
C ASN A 295 8.67 -18.49 9.82
N LEU A 296 8.00 -19.08 8.85
CA LEU A 296 7.73 -20.53 8.83
C LEU A 296 9.01 -21.39 8.64
N GLU A 297 10.13 -20.81 8.21
CA GLU A 297 11.40 -21.54 8.24
C GLU A 297 11.74 -22.07 9.65
N LYS A 298 11.24 -21.35 10.68
CA LYS A 298 11.42 -21.65 12.10
C LYS A 298 10.22 -22.38 12.72
N PHE A 299 9.26 -22.84 11.93
CA PHE A 299 7.98 -23.40 12.41
C PHE A 299 8.14 -24.45 13.49
N ASP A 300 9.10 -25.40 13.33
CA ASP A 300 9.36 -26.46 14.28
C ASP A 300 9.82 -25.94 15.67
N GLU A 301 10.37 -24.72 15.75
CA GLU A 301 10.83 -24.10 17.00
C GLU A 301 9.68 -23.53 17.84
N PHE A 302 8.56 -23.16 17.21
CA PHE A 302 7.42 -22.49 17.87
C PHE A 302 6.06 -23.18 17.67
N THR A 303 6.03 -24.39 17.15
CA THR A 303 4.78 -25.13 16.90
C THR A 303 3.84 -25.13 18.11
N ASN A 304 4.36 -25.35 19.31
CA ASN A 304 3.59 -25.38 20.56
C ASN A 304 3.14 -23.97 21.03
N GLU A 305 3.71 -22.92 20.48
CA GLU A 305 3.42 -21.53 20.84
C GLU A 305 2.73 -20.77 19.67
N PHE A 306 2.41 -21.46 18.55
CA PHE A 306 1.99 -20.83 17.32
C PHE A 306 0.75 -19.95 17.49
N GLU A 307 -0.28 -20.45 18.17
CA GLU A 307 -1.50 -19.68 18.43
C GLU A 307 -1.21 -18.40 19.25
N GLN A 308 -0.35 -18.51 20.27
CA GLN A 308 0.02 -17.36 21.07
C GLN A 308 0.90 -16.37 20.28
N LEU A 309 1.81 -16.87 19.44
CA LEU A 309 2.61 -16.05 18.54
C LEU A 309 1.73 -15.24 17.58
N VAL A 310 0.70 -15.86 16.99
CA VAL A 310 -0.25 -15.16 16.10
C VAL A 310 -1.00 -14.06 16.87
N LYS A 311 -1.56 -14.38 18.05
CA LYS A 311 -2.29 -13.42 18.90
C LYS A 311 -1.42 -12.23 19.31
N ASP A 312 -0.21 -12.49 19.76
CA ASP A 312 0.73 -11.48 20.17
C ASP A 312 1.22 -10.63 18.98
N SER A 313 1.42 -11.25 17.81
CA SER A 313 1.79 -10.53 16.58
C SER A 313 0.70 -9.56 16.11
N LEU A 314 -0.57 -9.98 16.16
CA LEU A 314 -1.70 -9.11 15.84
C LEU A 314 -1.81 -7.96 16.85
N ARG A 315 -1.69 -8.25 18.15
CA ARG A 315 -1.67 -7.23 19.21
C ARG A 315 -0.52 -6.24 19.00
N TYR A 316 0.65 -6.73 18.63
CA TYR A 316 1.81 -5.89 18.33
C TYR A 316 1.53 -4.93 17.17
N LEU A 317 1.01 -5.43 16.07
CA LEU A 317 0.67 -4.60 14.90
C LEU A 317 -0.42 -3.56 15.24
N ASP A 318 -1.38 -3.91 16.09
CA ASP A 318 -2.41 -2.98 16.56
C ASP A 318 -1.82 -1.83 17.37
N HIS A 319 -0.85 -2.10 18.25
CA HIS A 319 -0.10 -1.05 18.96
C HIS A 319 0.73 -0.17 18.02
N ILE A 320 1.23 -0.69 16.90
CA ILE A 320 1.93 0.13 15.90
C ILE A 320 1.01 1.16 15.26
N LEU A 321 -0.28 0.84 15.08
CA LEU A 321 -1.26 1.84 14.64
C LEU A 321 -1.38 2.99 15.64
N ASP A 322 -1.39 2.70 16.95
CA ASP A 322 -1.42 3.74 17.99
C ASP A 322 -0.12 4.57 17.99
N CYS A 323 1.04 3.92 17.81
CA CYS A 323 2.32 4.63 17.62
C CYS A 323 2.27 5.61 16.45
N PHE A 324 1.69 5.20 15.32
CA PHE A 324 1.52 6.08 14.18
C PHE A 324 0.61 7.28 14.51
N VAL A 325 -0.55 7.03 15.11
CA VAL A 325 -1.50 8.10 15.49
C VAL A 325 -0.83 9.13 16.40
N ILE A 326 -0.15 8.67 17.45
CA ILE A 326 0.52 9.55 18.41
C ILE A 326 1.60 10.39 17.73
N ARG A 327 2.39 9.80 16.84
CA ARG A 327 3.43 10.53 16.09
C ARG A 327 2.85 11.59 15.17
N VAL A 328 1.79 11.26 14.44
CA VAL A 328 1.12 12.22 13.54
C VAL A 328 0.52 13.38 14.33
N LEU A 329 -0.15 13.10 15.46
CA LEU A 329 -0.69 14.13 16.33
C LEU A 329 0.38 15.00 17.01
N GLY A 330 1.63 14.52 17.07
CA GLY A 330 2.79 15.28 17.53
C GLY A 330 3.48 16.11 16.45
N PHE A 331 2.99 16.12 15.19
CA PHE A 331 3.54 17.00 14.17
C PHE A 331 3.16 18.46 14.41
N GLU A 332 4.11 19.35 14.10
CA GLU A 332 3.93 20.80 14.26
C GLU A 332 3.60 21.47 12.92
N ASN A 333 3.21 22.75 12.97
CA ASN A 333 3.00 23.64 11.83
C ASN A 333 1.92 23.16 10.82
N GLY A 334 0.87 22.46 11.29
CA GLY A 334 -0.24 22.01 10.47
C GLY A 334 0.09 20.80 9.57
N LYS A 335 1.24 20.16 9.78
CA LYS A 335 1.62 18.96 9.02
C LYS A 335 0.64 17.78 9.25
N GLU A 336 0.07 17.70 10.46
CA GLU A 336 -0.92 16.67 10.83
C GLU A 336 -2.17 16.70 9.96
N GLU A 337 -2.55 17.87 9.41
CA GLU A 337 -3.71 18.02 8.53
C GLU A 337 -3.62 17.14 7.28
N ALA A 338 -2.41 16.95 6.75
CA ALA A 338 -2.18 16.08 5.59
C ALA A 338 -2.44 14.59 5.88
N PHE A 339 -2.55 14.20 7.16
CA PHE A 339 -2.80 12.82 7.59
C PHE A 339 -4.22 12.59 8.11
N THR A 340 -5.09 13.59 8.05
CA THR A 340 -6.47 13.52 8.60
C THR A 340 -7.24 12.32 8.06
N ARG A 341 -7.16 12.04 6.77
CA ARG A 341 -7.82 10.90 6.13
C ARG A 341 -7.25 9.56 6.61
N SER A 342 -5.93 9.46 6.77
CA SER A 342 -5.26 8.27 7.27
C SER A 342 -5.58 8.01 8.76
N LEU A 343 -5.62 9.06 9.59
CA LEU A 343 -6.04 8.96 10.98
C LEU A 343 -7.49 8.45 11.09
N ARG A 344 -8.38 8.92 10.20
CA ARG A 344 -9.75 8.42 10.14
C ARG A 344 -9.82 6.94 9.77
N GLY A 345 -9.06 6.51 8.76
CA GLY A 345 -8.98 5.10 8.36
C GLY A 345 -8.51 4.19 9.48
N ILE A 346 -7.47 4.59 10.21
CA ILE A 346 -7.00 3.85 11.39
C ILE A 346 -8.08 3.78 12.47
N LYS A 347 -8.73 4.90 12.77
CA LYS A 347 -9.77 4.97 13.81
C LYS A 347 -10.97 4.06 13.50
N GLU A 348 -11.39 4.01 12.24
CA GLU A 348 -12.60 3.27 11.83
C GLU A 348 -12.33 1.79 11.53
N ASP A 349 -11.23 1.47 10.87
CA ASP A 349 -11.00 0.14 10.31
C ASP A 349 -9.87 -0.65 11.04
N ARG A 350 -8.90 0.02 11.67
CA ARG A 350 -7.69 -0.58 12.31
C ARG A 350 -7.07 -1.70 11.48
N PRO A 351 -6.64 -1.43 10.23
CA PRO A 351 -6.25 -2.49 9.30
C PRO A 351 -4.86 -3.06 9.65
N LEU A 352 -4.79 -4.39 9.74
CA LEU A 352 -3.58 -5.15 10.03
C LEU A 352 -3.32 -6.17 8.92
N GLY A 353 -2.05 -6.39 8.60
CA GLY A 353 -1.62 -7.42 7.67
C GLY A 353 -0.58 -8.33 8.31
N LEU A 354 -1.00 -9.48 8.84
CA LEU A 354 -0.10 -10.52 9.31
C LEU A 354 0.03 -11.59 8.24
N GLY A 355 1.21 -11.71 7.66
CA GLY A 355 1.54 -12.71 6.66
C GLY A 355 2.50 -13.77 7.18
N VAL A 356 2.93 -14.64 6.28
CA VAL A 356 3.94 -15.67 6.52
C VAL A 356 5.07 -15.55 5.48
N MET A 357 6.27 -15.95 5.86
CA MET A 357 7.41 -16.10 4.97
C MET A 357 8.12 -17.41 5.25
N GLY A 358 8.96 -17.87 4.33
CA GLY A 358 9.79 -19.06 4.55
C GLY A 358 9.06 -20.40 4.39
N PHE A 359 7.83 -20.46 3.83
CA PHE A 359 7.11 -21.71 3.61
C PHE A 359 7.90 -22.66 2.70
N HIS A 360 8.47 -22.18 1.60
CA HIS A 360 9.33 -23.01 0.75
C HIS A 360 10.57 -23.55 1.50
N SER A 361 11.20 -22.73 2.35
CA SER A 361 12.32 -23.18 3.19
C SER A 361 11.89 -24.26 4.19
N LEU A 362 10.68 -24.16 4.75
CA LEU A 362 10.10 -25.19 5.61
C LEU A 362 9.88 -26.50 4.84
N LEU A 363 9.33 -26.43 3.62
CA LEU A 363 9.16 -27.60 2.76
C LEU A 363 10.49 -28.25 2.42
N GLN A 364 11.52 -27.48 2.08
CA GLN A 364 12.87 -28.00 1.84
C GLN A 364 13.45 -28.73 3.07
N LYS A 365 13.31 -28.16 4.27
CA LYS A 365 13.73 -28.81 5.52
C LYS A 365 13.02 -30.13 5.76
N LYS A 366 11.77 -30.24 5.35
CA LYS A 366 10.96 -31.46 5.48
C LYS A 366 11.09 -32.41 4.27
N SER A 367 11.92 -32.06 3.28
CA SER A 367 12.07 -32.82 2.03
C SER A 367 10.76 -33.04 1.28
N ILE A 368 9.88 -32.03 1.29
CA ILE A 368 8.58 -32.02 0.62
C ILE A 368 8.70 -31.14 -0.65
N ALA A 369 8.31 -31.67 -1.80
CA ALA A 369 8.22 -30.88 -3.03
C ALA A 369 7.05 -29.89 -2.94
N PHE A 370 7.16 -28.73 -3.60
CA PHE A 370 6.13 -27.69 -3.50
C PHE A 370 4.77 -28.15 -4.04
N GLU A 371 4.75 -28.98 -5.08
CA GLU A 371 3.57 -29.57 -5.71
C GLU A 371 3.06 -30.86 -5.04
N ASP A 372 3.70 -31.32 -3.97
CA ASP A 372 3.28 -32.50 -3.22
C ASP A 372 1.99 -32.23 -2.41
N LEU A 373 1.13 -33.23 -2.31
CA LEU A 373 -0.07 -33.16 -1.47
C LEU A 373 0.26 -32.92 0.00
N ASN A 374 1.41 -33.36 0.47
CA ASN A 374 1.88 -33.07 1.83
C ASN A 374 2.20 -31.58 2.04
N ALA A 375 2.55 -30.83 0.98
CA ALA A 375 2.71 -29.37 1.07
C ALA A 375 1.35 -28.69 1.32
N SER A 376 0.29 -29.13 0.62
CA SER A 376 -1.06 -28.66 0.85
C SER A 376 -1.55 -29.00 2.27
N ALA A 377 -1.36 -30.26 2.71
CA ALA A 377 -1.74 -30.69 4.04
C ALA A 377 -1.02 -29.89 5.16
N LEU A 378 0.28 -29.57 4.95
CA LEU A 378 1.02 -28.72 5.89
C LEU A 378 0.49 -27.28 5.90
N ASN A 379 0.13 -26.73 4.73
CA ASN A 379 -0.49 -25.40 4.64
C ASN A 379 -1.85 -25.34 5.38
N ASP A 380 -2.63 -26.40 5.33
CA ASP A 380 -3.91 -26.49 6.03
C ASP A 380 -3.77 -26.57 7.57
N ILE A 381 -2.60 -26.99 8.07
CA ILE A 381 -2.28 -27.02 9.50
C ILE A 381 -1.84 -25.64 10.01
N ILE A 382 -1.15 -24.88 9.16
CA ILE A 382 -0.64 -23.53 9.45
C ILE A 382 -1.72 -22.49 9.29
#